data_3f448b5192705b6cb0ca4e5e36dc04b4
#
_entry.id   3f448b5192705b6cb0ca4e5e36dc04b4
#
_cell.length_a   1.000
_cell.length_b   1.000
_cell.length_c   1.000
_cell.angle_alpha   90.00
_cell.angle_beta   90.00
_cell.angle_gamma   90.00
#
_symmetry.space_group_name_H-M   'P 1'
#
loop_
_entity.id
_entity.type
_entity.pdbx_description
1 polymer ?
#
loop_
_entity_poly.entity_id
_entity_poly.type
_entity_poly.pdbx_seq_one_letter_code
_entity_poly.pdbx_strand_id
1 'polypeptide(L)'
;MLLRWLDGCQDLALPAYHSEQAAGMDVRAAVVAPLAIPPGEIRLVPTGFAVALSLGYELQVRPRSGLAVKHGVTVVNAPGTIDADYRGEVKVGLINLGAFPYTVNRGDRIAQLVLAPVCRAQLLVVATLPDSRRGEGGFGHTGV
;
A
#
# COMPACT_ATOMS: atom_id res chain seq x y z
N MET A 1 -17.10 1.70 -0.94
CA MET A 1 -16.15 1.89 0.19
C MET A 1 -16.68 2.97 1.11
N LEU A 2 -16.72 2.71 2.40
CA LEU A 2 -17.02 3.71 3.44
C LEU A 2 -15.71 4.11 4.12
N LEU A 3 -15.61 5.36 4.57
CA LEU A 3 -14.46 5.88 5.32
C LEU A 3 -14.96 6.59 6.57
N ARG A 4 -14.26 6.36 7.68
CA ARG A 4 -14.48 7.05 8.96
C ARG A 4 -13.17 7.70 9.40
N TRP A 5 -13.18 9.01 9.62
CA TRP A 5 -12.08 9.71 10.27
C TRP A 5 -11.91 9.27 11.72
N LEU A 6 -10.68 9.19 12.16
CA LEU A 6 -10.35 9.11 13.58
C LEU A 6 -10.34 10.53 14.20
N ASP A 7 -10.45 10.60 15.52
CA ASP A 7 -10.52 11.86 16.25
C ASP A 7 -9.27 12.72 15.98
N GLY A 8 -9.51 14.00 15.69
CA GLY A 8 -8.47 14.97 15.41
C GLY A 8 -7.82 14.86 14.02
N CYS A 9 -8.43 14.12 13.08
CA CYS A 9 -7.91 13.96 11.71
C CYS A 9 -8.81 14.52 10.60
N GLN A 10 -9.93 15.18 10.97
CA GLN A 10 -10.92 15.73 10.02
C GLN A 10 -10.40 16.96 9.24
N ASP A 11 -9.26 17.52 9.65
CA ASP A 11 -8.54 18.60 8.95
C ASP A 11 -7.78 18.11 7.70
N LEU A 12 -7.56 16.80 7.59
CA LEU A 12 -6.84 16.21 6.46
C LEU A 12 -7.78 16.03 5.26
N ALA A 13 -7.23 16.22 4.06
CA ALA A 13 -7.98 15.90 2.85
C ALA A 13 -8.20 14.39 2.69
N LEU A 14 -9.40 14.02 2.23
CA LEU A 14 -9.74 12.64 1.87
C LEU A 14 -8.76 12.07 0.84
N PRO A 15 -8.53 10.74 0.82
CA PRO A 15 -7.88 10.10 -0.31
C PRO A 15 -8.58 10.47 -1.62
N ALA A 16 -7.82 10.91 -2.62
CA ALA A 16 -8.40 11.45 -3.85
C ALA A 16 -7.61 11.00 -5.09
N TYR A 17 -8.35 10.76 -6.17
CA TYR A 17 -7.80 10.63 -7.52
C TYR A 17 -7.39 12.01 -8.04
N HIS A 18 -6.20 12.12 -8.62
CA HIS A 18 -5.70 13.41 -9.12
C HIS A 18 -5.89 13.60 -10.64
N SER A 19 -6.43 12.61 -11.35
CA SER A 19 -6.87 12.69 -12.74
C SER A 19 -8.06 11.78 -12.96
N GLU A 20 -8.83 12.03 -14.02
CA GLU A 20 -10.05 11.28 -14.35
C GLU A 20 -9.81 9.76 -14.51
N GLN A 21 -8.63 9.38 -15.00
CA GLN A 21 -8.27 7.97 -15.24
C GLN A 21 -7.23 7.44 -14.24
N ALA A 22 -7.00 8.14 -13.12
CA ALA A 22 -6.09 7.67 -12.09
C ALA A 22 -6.61 6.38 -11.46
N ALA A 23 -5.74 5.38 -11.30
CA ALA A 23 -6.05 4.13 -10.61
C ALA A 23 -5.87 4.24 -9.08
N GLY A 24 -5.02 5.15 -8.61
CA GLY A 24 -4.67 5.33 -7.21
C GLY A 24 -5.15 6.65 -6.63
N MET A 25 -5.62 6.59 -5.39
CA MET A 25 -5.95 7.75 -4.56
C MET A 25 -4.76 8.07 -3.67
N ASP A 26 -4.20 9.27 -3.74
CA ASP A 26 -3.15 9.69 -2.81
C ASP A 26 -3.67 9.74 -1.38
N VAL A 27 -2.88 9.22 -0.43
CA VAL A 27 -3.18 9.23 1.01
C VAL A 27 -2.16 10.07 1.77
N ARG A 28 -2.64 10.77 2.79
CA ARG A 28 -1.84 11.72 3.57
C ARG A 28 -1.48 11.18 4.95
N ALA A 29 -0.33 11.63 5.46
CA ALA A 29 0.14 11.33 6.80
C ALA A 29 -0.67 12.12 7.85
N ALA A 30 -1.10 11.42 8.91
CA ALA A 30 -1.79 12.00 10.08
C ALA A 30 -0.86 12.10 11.30
N VAL A 31 0.44 12.25 11.09
CA VAL A 31 1.39 12.42 12.19
C VAL A 31 1.08 13.69 12.99
N VAL A 32 1.24 13.64 14.32
CA VAL A 32 1.02 14.78 15.20
C VAL A 32 2.23 15.71 15.30
N ALA A 33 3.43 15.17 15.00
CA ALA A 33 4.69 15.90 14.92
C ALA A 33 5.50 15.36 13.74
N PRO A 34 6.48 16.12 13.21
CA PRO A 34 7.36 15.63 12.16
C PRO A 34 8.02 14.29 12.53
N LEU A 35 7.90 13.29 11.63
CA LEU A 35 8.40 11.94 11.83
C LEU A 35 9.61 11.70 10.93
N ALA A 36 10.80 11.60 11.52
CA ALA A 36 12.00 11.27 10.78
C ALA A 36 12.10 9.76 10.49
N ILE A 37 12.51 9.44 9.26
CA ILE A 37 12.83 8.07 8.80
C ILE A 37 14.31 8.08 8.38
N PRO A 38 15.24 7.66 9.26
CA PRO A 38 16.65 7.51 8.90
C PRO A 38 16.86 6.48 7.78
N PRO A 39 18.00 6.54 7.06
CA PRO A 39 18.36 5.51 6.07
C PRO A 39 18.31 4.10 6.66
N GLY A 40 17.68 3.17 5.93
CA GLY A 40 17.49 1.76 6.31
C GLY A 40 16.37 1.53 7.33
N GLU A 41 15.76 2.57 7.89
CA GLU A 41 14.74 2.39 8.92
C GLU A 41 13.32 2.36 8.39
N ILE A 42 12.45 1.68 9.14
CA ILE A 42 11.01 1.56 8.86
C ILE A 42 10.25 2.38 9.90
N ARG A 43 9.21 3.08 9.44
CA ARG A 43 8.24 3.76 10.29
C ARG A 43 6.82 3.45 9.84
N LEU A 44 5.95 3.15 10.81
CA LEU A 44 4.52 2.99 10.56
C LEU A 44 3.83 4.34 10.68
N VAL A 45 3.38 4.88 9.55
CA VAL A 45 2.81 6.23 9.45
C VAL A 45 1.28 6.14 9.51
N PRO A 46 0.62 6.81 10.47
CA PRO A 46 -0.83 6.86 10.56
C PRO A 46 -1.42 7.69 9.40
N THR A 47 -2.65 7.36 8.98
CA THR A 47 -3.40 8.14 7.99
C THR A 47 -4.64 8.82 8.57
N GLY A 48 -5.00 8.50 9.83
CA GLY A 48 -6.09 9.11 10.56
C GLY A 48 -7.48 8.65 10.15
N PHE A 49 -7.62 7.58 9.40
CA PHE A 49 -8.92 7.03 9.02
C PHE A 49 -8.96 5.51 9.02
N ALA A 50 -10.17 4.99 9.12
CA ALA A 50 -10.51 3.57 8.91
C ALA A 50 -11.48 3.43 7.74
N VAL A 51 -11.49 2.26 7.11
CA VAL A 51 -12.36 1.97 5.96
C VAL A 51 -13.21 0.72 6.17
N ALA A 52 -14.30 0.63 5.40
CA ALA A 52 -15.05 -0.59 5.20
C ALA A 52 -15.24 -0.80 3.69
N LEU A 53 -14.83 -1.97 3.20
CA LEU A 53 -14.94 -2.33 1.79
C LEU A 53 -16.13 -3.26 1.58
N SER A 54 -16.66 -3.28 0.37
CA SER A 54 -17.61 -4.31 -0.05
C SER A 54 -16.90 -5.65 -0.19
N LEU A 55 -17.61 -6.75 0.06
CA LEU A 55 -17.11 -8.09 -0.22
C LEU A 55 -16.65 -8.22 -1.67
N GLY A 56 -15.57 -8.97 -1.90
CA GLY A 56 -14.97 -9.16 -3.22
C GLY A 56 -14.00 -8.06 -3.64
N TYR A 57 -13.66 -7.15 -2.73
CA TYR A 57 -12.65 -6.12 -2.95
C TYR A 57 -11.62 -6.09 -1.82
N GLU A 58 -10.40 -5.67 -2.16
CA GLU A 58 -9.34 -5.25 -1.25
C GLU A 58 -8.93 -3.81 -1.54
N LEU A 59 -8.27 -3.15 -0.59
CA LEU A 59 -7.64 -1.87 -0.81
C LEU A 59 -6.12 -2.04 -0.68
N GLN A 60 -5.40 -1.82 -1.78
CA GLN A 60 -3.95 -1.97 -1.82
C GLN A 60 -3.26 -0.67 -1.48
N VAL A 61 -2.27 -0.73 -0.59
CA VAL A 61 -1.36 0.38 -0.30
C VAL A 61 -0.14 0.23 -1.21
N ARG A 62 0.05 1.19 -2.11
CA ARG A 62 1.15 1.20 -3.09
C ARG A 62 2.05 2.42 -2.88
N PRO A 63 3.35 2.32 -3.20
CA PRO A 63 4.27 3.45 -3.11
C PRO A 63 3.91 4.56 -4.11
N ARG A 64 4.34 5.77 -3.80
CA ARG A 64 4.34 6.89 -4.74
C ARG A 64 5.67 6.96 -5.45
N SER A 65 5.65 6.96 -6.79
CA SER A 65 6.86 7.00 -7.62
C SER A 65 7.77 8.21 -7.30
N GLY A 66 7.17 9.37 -7.02
CA GLY A 66 7.93 10.57 -6.67
C GLY A 66 8.73 10.44 -5.37
N LEU A 67 8.20 9.77 -4.35
CA LEU A 67 8.93 9.50 -3.11
C LEU A 67 10.02 8.44 -3.34
N ALA A 68 9.67 7.36 -4.04
CA ALA A 68 10.59 6.25 -4.29
C ALA A 68 11.81 6.69 -5.11
N VAL A 69 11.59 7.41 -6.22
CA VAL A 69 12.67 7.79 -7.15
C VAL A 69 13.52 8.95 -6.61
N LYS A 70 12.88 9.95 -5.97
CA LYS A 70 13.61 11.16 -5.53
C LYS A 70 14.28 11.00 -4.16
N HIS A 71 13.68 10.22 -3.27
CA HIS A 71 14.08 10.13 -1.87
C HIS A 71 14.44 8.72 -1.41
N GLY A 72 14.22 7.69 -2.24
CA GLY A 72 14.39 6.30 -1.83
C GLY A 72 13.34 5.82 -0.84
N VAL A 73 12.25 6.58 -0.60
CA VAL A 73 11.21 6.23 0.38
C VAL A 73 10.09 5.47 -0.30
N THR A 74 9.81 4.26 0.20
CA THR A 74 8.80 3.36 -0.38
C THR A 74 7.98 2.64 0.69
N VAL A 75 6.93 1.95 0.27
CA VAL A 75 6.11 1.09 1.15
C VAL A 75 6.85 -0.24 1.32
N VAL A 76 7.17 -0.60 2.57
CA VAL A 76 8.02 -1.77 2.87
C VAL A 76 7.39 -3.11 2.47
N ASN A 77 6.07 -3.21 2.53
CA ASN A 77 5.29 -4.40 2.18
C ASN A 77 4.47 -4.22 0.89
N ALA A 78 4.99 -3.47 -0.08
CA ALA A 78 4.26 -3.13 -1.31
C ALA A 78 3.97 -4.35 -2.20
N PRO A 79 2.68 -4.56 -2.59
CA PRO A 79 1.51 -3.82 -2.15
C PRO A 79 1.06 -4.27 -0.75
N GLY A 80 0.77 -3.30 0.13
CA GLY A 80 0.10 -3.59 1.40
C GLY A 80 -1.35 -3.98 1.13
N THR A 81 -1.87 -4.98 1.84
CA THR A 81 -3.25 -5.47 1.67
C THR A 81 -4.12 -5.01 2.82
N ILE A 82 -5.27 -4.41 2.49
CA ILE A 82 -6.34 -4.08 3.46
C ILE A 82 -7.57 -4.89 3.05
N ASP A 83 -7.91 -5.86 3.88
CA ASP A 83 -9.02 -6.78 3.66
C ASP A 83 -10.38 -6.09 3.84
N ALA A 84 -11.43 -6.65 3.23
CA ALA A 84 -12.78 -6.09 3.28
C ALA A 84 -13.37 -6.04 4.69
N ASP A 85 -12.93 -6.90 5.60
CA ASP A 85 -13.36 -7.00 7.00
C ASP A 85 -12.43 -6.27 7.99
N TYR A 86 -11.34 -5.66 7.54
CA TYR A 86 -10.50 -4.83 8.39
C TYR A 86 -11.23 -3.54 8.79
N ARG A 87 -11.16 -3.17 10.08
CA ARG A 87 -11.84 -1.97 10.64
C ARG A 87 -10.89 -1.08 11.44
N GLY A 88 -9.62 -1.46 11.54
CA GLY A 88 -8.60 -0.63 12.19
C GLY A 88 -8.20 0.58 11.35
N GLU A 89 -7.35 1.43 11.91
CA GLU A 89 -6.75 2.54 11.19
C GLU A 89 -5.90 2.04 10.03
N VAL A 90 -6.10 2.64 8.85
CA VAL A 90 -5.17 2.45 7.73
C VAL A 90 -3.84 3.11 8.06
N LYS A 91 -2.77 2.32 8.12
CA LYS A 91 -1.41 2.80 8.36
C LYS A 91 -0.51 2.38 7.21
N VAL A 92 0.51 3.19 6.95
CA VAL A 92 1.48 2.95 5.87
C VAL A 92 2.85 2.66 6.46
N GLY A 93 3.38 1.46 6.22
CA GLY A 93 4.75 1.11 6.56
C GLY A 93 5.70 1.69 5.52
N LEU A 94 6.42 2.76 5.86
CA LEU A 94 7.44 3.36 5.00
C LEU A 94 8.82 2.88 5.39
N ILE A 95 9.66 2.57 4.41
CA ILE A 95 11.08 2.35 4.54
C ILE A 95 11.85 3.42 3.76
N ASN A 96 12.95 3.90 4.33
CA ASN A 96 13.88 4.80 3.66
C ASN A 96 15.09 4.02 3.14
N LEU A 97 15.14 3.78 1.84
CA LEU A 97 16.26 3.15 1.13
C LEU A 97 17.23 4.18 0.54
N GLY A 98 16.99 5.48 0.79
CA GLY A 98 17.86 6.58 0.37
C GLY A 98 19.07 6.77 1.30
N ALA A 99 19.95 7.68 0.93
CA ALA A 99 21.18 7.97 1.68
C ALA A 99 21.00 9.01 2.82
N PHE A 100 19.88 9.74 2.83
CA PHE A 100 19.63 10.83 3.79
C PHE A 100 18.33 10.57 4.56
N PRO A 101 18.21 11.08 5.81
CA PRO A 101 16.97 11.03 6.56
C PRO A 101 15.82 11.70 5.78
N TYR A 102 14.65 11.09 5.78
CA TYR A 102 13.44 11.66 5.22
C TYR A 102 12.47 12.03 6.35
N THR A 103 11.92 13.24 6.31
CA THR A 103 10.94 13.68 7.33
C THR A 103 9.55 13.71 6.73
N VAL A 104 8.63 12.99 7.38
CA VAL A 104 7.20 13.00 7.07
C VAL A 104 6.52 14.04 7.95
N ASN A 105 5.84 15.00 7.35
CA ASN A 105 5.03 15.98 8.04
C ASN A 105 3.54 15.65 7.90
N ARG A 106 2.72 16.22 8.81
CA ARG A 106 1.26 16.12 8.71
C ARG A 106 0.77 16.65 7.36
N GLY A 107 -0.08 15.87 6.69
CA GLY A 107 -0.64 16.24 5.40
C GLY A 107 0.23 15.85 4.19
N ASP A 108 1.47 15.39 4.39
CA ASP A 108 2.30 14.89 3.29
C ASP A 108 1.64 13.68 2.61
N ARG A 109 1.71 13.64 1.28
CA ARG A 109 1.23 12.48 0.50
C ARG A 109 2.29 11.38 0.54
N ILE A 110 2.00 10.29 1.25
CA ILE A 110 2.97 9.23 1.60
C ILE A 110 2.83 7.94 0.80
N ALA A 111 1.64 7.66 0.29
CA ALA A 111 1.32 6.46 -0.49
C ALA A 111 0.13 6.73 -1.39
N GLN A 112 -0.27 5.71 -2.16
CA GLN A 112 -1.54 5.72 -2.90
C GLN A 112 -2.33 4.44 -2.58
N LEU A 113 -3.66 4.56 -2.57
CA LEU A 113 -4.59 3.49 -2.34
C LEU A 113 -5.23 3.08 -3.67
N VAL A 114 -5.24 1.79 -3.97
CA VAL A 114 -5.85 1.23 -5.18
C VAL A 114 -6.90 0.20 -4.77
N LEU A 115 -8.18 0.46 -5.11
CA LEU A 115 -9.24 -0.53 -4.93
C LEU A 115 -9.09 -1.61 -6.01
N ALA A 116 -9.01 -2.87 -5.59
CA ALA A 116 -8.85 -4.01 -6.49
C ALA A 116 -9.88 -5.10 -6.20
N PRO A 117 -10.38 -5.82 -7.23
CA PRO A 117 -11.22 -7.00 -7.02
C PRO A 117 -10.36 -8.15 -6.49
N VAL A 118 -10.96 -9.00 -5.65
CA VAL A 118 -10.31 -10.19 -5.07
C VAL A 118 -10.91 -11.45 -5.64
N CYS A 119 -10.06 -12.29 -6.24
CA CYS A 119 -10.41 -13.67 -6.60
C CYS A 119 -9.90 -14.61 -5.50
N ARG A 120 -10.80 -15.41 -4.94
CA ARG A 120 -10.42 -16.42 -3.93
C ARG A 120 -10.22 -17.77 -4.60
N ALA A 121 -9.03 -18.35 -4.43
CA ALA A 121 -8.74 -19.69 -4.87
C ALA A 121 -9.34 -20.74 -3.92
N GLN A 122 -9.96 -21.77 -4.48
CA GLN A 122 -10.26 -22.99 -3.75
C GLN A 122 -9.12 -23.98 -3.96
N LEU A 123 -8.41 -24.31 -2.88
CA LEU A 123 -7.28 -25.24 -2.93
C LEU A 123 -7.77 -26.67 -2.83
N LEU A 124 -7.39 -27.48 -3.81
CA LEU A 124 -7.59 -28.93 -3.82
C LEU A 124 -6.22 -29.61 -3.79
N VAL A 125 -6.02 -30.46 -2.79
CA VAL A 125 -4.79 -31.26 -2.71
C VAL A 125 -4.93 -32.46 -3.63
N VAL A 126 -3.99 -32.62 -4.57
CA VAL A 126 -3.94 -33.73 -5.53
C VAL A 126 -2.57 -34.40 -5.45
N ALA A 127 -2.51 -35.68 -5.83
CA ALA A 127 -1.25 -36.44 -5.84
C ALA A 127 -0.30 -35.99 -6.97
N THR A 128 -0.87 -35.56 -8.11
CA THR A 128 -0.11 -35.11 -9.30
C THR A 128 -0.82 -33.91 -9.93
N LEU A 129 -0.03 -32.98 -10.45
CA LEU A 129 -0.54 -31.85 -11.24
C LEU A 129 -0.66 -32.26 -12.71
N PRO A 130 -1.58 -31.63 -13.47
CA PRO A 130 -1.63 -31.84 -14.92
C PRO A 130 -0.34 -31.42 -15.60
N ASP A 131 0.05 -32.11 -16.66
CA ASP A 131 1.20 -31.74 -17.47
C ASP A 131 1.05 -30.36 -18.10
N SER A 132 2.17 -29.65 -18.25
CA SER A 132 2.21 -28.37 -18.95
C SER A 132 3.45 -28.31 -19.86
N ARG A 133 3.35 -27.50 -20.94
CA ARG A 133 4.48 -27.26 -21.86
C ARG A 133 5.72 -26.69 -21.15
N ARG A 134 5.52 -25.95 -20.07
CA ARG A 134 6.58 -25.35 -19.27
C ARG A 134 7.21 -26.34 -18.29
N GLY A 135 6.43 -27.33 -17.82
CA GLY A 135 6.86 -28.27 -16.79
C GLY A 135 7.38 -27.55 -15.54
N GLU A 136 8.53 -27.97 -15.04
CA GLU A 136 9.20 -27.40 -13.87
C GLU A 136 10.09 -26.18 -14.19
N GLY A 137 10.11 -25.71 -15.44
CA GLY A 137 10.96 -24.62 -15.87
C GLY A 137 10.63 -23.29 -15.14
N GLY A 138 11.62 -22.74 -14.45
CA GLY A 138 11.55 -21.48 -13.71
C GLY A 138 12.87 -20.70 -13.78
N PHE A 139 12.97 -19.59 -13.07
CA PHE A 139 14.20 -18.83 -12.86
C PHE A 139 15.02 -18.52 -14.12
N GLY A 140 14.34 -18.09 -15.20
CA GLY A 140 15.01 -17.71 -16.44
C GLY A 140 15.28 -18.87 -17.41
N HIS A 141 14.60 -20.02 -17.28
CA HIS A 141 14.80 -21.18 -18.17
C HIS A 141 14.51 -20.89 -19.66
N THR A 142 13.87 -19.77 -19.99
CA THR A 142 13.64 -19.32 -21.37
C THR A 142 14.83 -18.57 -21.98
N GLY A 143 15.93 -18.44 -21.23
CA GLY A 143 17.12 -17.72 -21.64
C GLY A 143 17.03 -16.21 -21.43
N VAL A 144 18.12 -15.49 -21.68
CA VAL A 144 18.24 -14.01 -21.80
C VAL A 144 18.29 -13.65 -23.27
#